data_521a65e9decd7a4e2b18df8c5f429852
#
_entry.id   521a65e9decd7a4e2b18df8c5f429852
#
_cell.length_a   1.000
_cell.length_b   1.000
_cell.length_c   1.000
_cell.angle_alpha   90.00
_cell.angle_beta   90.00
_cell.angle_gamma   90.00
#
_symmetry.space_group_name_H-M   'P 1'
#
loop_
_entity.id
_entity.type
_entity.pdbx_description
1 polymer ?
#
loop_
_entity_poly.entity_id
_entity_poly.type
_entity_poly.pdbx_seq_one_letter_code
_entity_poly.pdbx_strand_id
1 'polypeptide(L)'
;MTPPAVVRVSRRVRRARILVAPRRPVEVVVPPGTSDAAVERLLRRHGEWIARRTAELESRPALGLDAPGTAWLDGQPVAPPAGDRERWYRRQARERLTASVERESARLGLDGWRRIRIGDPRSRWGSCSARGTLSFSWRLVVAPAWVADYVVVHELCHLRHMNHSPSFWAMLRAAYPRHAEAQAWLRTHGPELLALNP
;
A
#
# COMPACT_ATOMS: atom_id res chain seq x y z
N MET A 1 27.51 -11.69 -1.25
CA MET A 1 27.61 -10.24 -1.56
C MET A 1 26.35 -9.54 -1.01
N THR A 2 26.53 -8.48 -0.22
CA THR A 2 25.42 -7.67 0.27
C THR A 2 24.89 -6.84 -0.92
N PRO A 3 23.58 -6.86 -1.24
CA PRO A 3 23.04 -6.06 -2.34
C PRO A 3 23.26 -4.57 -2.07
N PRO A 4 23.37 -3.74 -3.12
CA PRO A 4 23.49 -2.30 -2.96
C PRO A 4 22.32 -1.76 -2.15
N ALA A 5 22.63 -1.04 -1.08
CA ALA A 5 21.63 -0.49 -0.17
C ALA A 5 21.71 1.04 -0.14
N VAL A 6 20.54 1.68 -0.16
CA VAL A 6 20.40 3.13 0.02
C VAL A 6 20.01 3.42 1.48
N VAL A 7 20.77 4.27 2.13
CA VAL A 7 20.48 4.68 3.52
C VAL A 7 19.70 5.98 3.53
N ARG A 8 18.56 5.99 4.21
CA ARG A 8 17.72 7.17 4.41
C ARG A 8 17.55 7.49 5.90
N VAL A 9 17.97 8.68 6.30
CA VAL A 9 17.75 9.17 7.65
C VAL A 9 16.34 9.75 7.81
N SER A 10 15.64 9.35 8.88
CA SER A 10 14.29 9.84 9.16
C SER A 10 14.06 10.07 10.65
N ARG A 11 13.66 11.28 11.03
CA ARG A 11 13.27 11.64 12.41
C ARG A 11 11.98 10.95 12.88
N ARG A 12 11.22 10.35 11.94
CA ARG A 12 9.93 9.67 12.23
C ARG A 12 10.10 8.22 12.67
N VAL A 13 11.30 7.65 12.53
CA VAL A 13 11.58 6.27 12.95
C VAL A 13 12.43 6.26 14.21
N ARG A 14 12.06 5.41 15.16
CA ARG A 14 12.81 5.20 16.41
C ARG A 14 13.77 4.01 16.32
N ARG A 15 13.60 3.14 15.32
CA ARG A 15 14.44 1.95 15.08
C ARG A 15 14.70 1.83 13.58
N ALA A 16 15.86 1.30 13.23
CA ALA A 16 16.19 1.01 11.85
C ALA A 16 15.20 0.02 11.23
N ARG A 17 14.88 0.22 9.96
CA ARG A 17 14.02 -0.64 9.16
C ARG A 17 14.68 -0.94 7.84
N ILE A 18 14.59 -2.19 7.38
CA ILE A 18 15.02 -2.62 6.05
C ILE A 18 13.77 -2.74 5.19
N LEU A 19 13.77 -2.07 4.04
CA LEU A 19 12.70 -2.11 3.06
C LEU A 19 13.26 -2.77 1.80
N VAL A 20 12.63 -3.87 1.38
CA VAL A 20 12.96 -4.60 0.16
C VAL A 20 11.77 -4.48 -0.77
N ALA A 21 12.00 -3.91 -1.95
CA ALA A 21 10.98 -3.73 -2.98
C ALA A 21 11.47 -4.33 -4.31
N PRO A 22 10.57 -4.82 -5.18
CA PRO A 22 10.98 -5.43 -6.44
C PRO A 22 11.68 -4.39 -7.31
N ARG A 23 12.77 -4.81 -7.97
CA ARG A 23 13.54 -4.01 -8.93
C ARG A 23 14.07 -2.67 -8.40
N ARG A 24 14.27 -2.58 -7.09
CA ARG A 24 14.84 -1.39 -6.43
C ARG A 24 15.96 -1.78 -5.48
N PRO A 25 16.93 -0.88 -5.24
CA PRO A 25 17.91 -1.09 -4.18
C PRO A 25 17.23 -1.28 -2.84
N VAL A 26 17.85 -2.08 -1.98
CA VAL A 26 17.40 -2.23 -0.59
C VAL A 26 17.48 -0.87 0.09
N GLU A 27 16.42 -0.40 0.72
CA GLU A 27 16.41 0.85 1.47
C GLU A 27 16.52 0.56 2.97
N VAL A 28 17.49 1.21 3.63
CA VAL A 28 17.63 1.15 5.09
C VAL A 28 17.22 2.50 5.67
N VAL A 29 16.08 2.55 6.37
CA VAL A 29 15.59 3.77 7.02
C VAL A 29 16.06 3.77 8.47
N VAL A 30 16.82 4.79 8.85
CA VAL A 30 17.45 4.88 10.18
C VAL A 30 17.10 6.18 10.91
N PRO A 31 17.10 6.18 12.26
CA PRO A 31 17.04 7.42 13.03
C PRO A 31 18.28 8.29 12.80
N PRO A 32 18.19 9.62 13.06
CA PRO A 32 19.38 10.48 13.09
C PRO A 32 20.42 9.96 14.06
N GLY A 33 21.71 10.11 13.73
CA GLY A 33 22.83 9.66 14.54
C GLY A 33 23.17 8.17 14.44
N THR A 34 22.51 7.40 13.59
CA THR A 34 22.89 6.01 13.31
C THR A 34 24.20 5.99 12.52
N SER A 35 25.23 5.30 13.02
CA SER A 35 26.52 5.20 12.33
C SER A 35 26.49 4.21 11.16
N ASP A 36 27.37 4.41 10.17
CA ASP A 36 27.49 3.51 9.03
C ASP A 36 27.84 2.09 9.47
N ALA A 37 28.69 1.93 10.47
CA ALA A 37 29.02 0.63 11.07
C ALA A 37 27.79 -0.08 11.65
N ALA A 38 26.81 0.67 12.21
CA ALA A 38 25.55 0.09 12.68
C ALA A 38 24.67 -0.37 11.52
N VAL A 39 24.63 0.39 10.43
CA VAL A 39 23.92 0.02 9.19
C VAL A 39 24.53 -1.24 8.59
N GLU A 40 25.83 -1.31 8.46
CA GLU A 40 26.53 -2.48 7.93
C GLU A 40 26.28 -3.74 8.78
N ARG A 41 26.36 -3.63 10.11
CA ARG A 41 26.02 -4.77 11.00
C ARG A 41 24.59 -5.24 10.80
N LEU A 42 23.64 -4.30 10.62
CA LEU A 42 22.23 -4.61 10.35
C LEU A 42 22.09 -5.36 9.02
N LEU A 43 22.71 -4.89 7.97
CA LEU A 43 22.68 -5.51 6.64
C LEU A 43 23.32 -6.90 6.66
N ARG A 44 24.49 -7.08 7.32
CA ARG A 44 25.12 -8.39 7.47
C ARG A 44 24.21 -9.35 8.24
N ARG A 45 23.65 -8.92 9.37
CA ARG A 45 22.75 -9.74 10.20
C ARG A 45 21.52 -10.25 9.44
N HIS A 46 21.01 -9.45 8.53
CA HIS A 46 19.79 -9.76 7.78
C HIS A 46 20.06 -10.15 6.31
N GLY A 47 21.32 -10.40 5.93
CA GLY A 47 21.73 -10.63 4.54
C GLY A 47 20.97 -11.78 3.85
N GLU A 48 20.85 -12.93 4.52
CA GLU A 48 20.10 -14.07 4.00
C GLU A 48 18.60 -13.77 3.83
N TRP A 49 17.99 -13.08 4.78
CA TRP A 49 16.61 -12.66 4.67
C TRP A 49 16.40 -11.68 3.52
N ILE A 50 17.33 -10.70 3.36
CA ILE A 50 17.29 -9.73 2.25
C ILE A 50 17.38 -10.47 0.92
N ALA A 51 18.35 -11.36 0.75
CA ALA A 51 18.56 -12.11 -0.48
C ALA A 51 17.33 -12.96 -0.85
N ARG A 52 16.80 -13.74 0.11
CA ARG A 52 15.59 -14.54 -0.09
C ARG A 52 14.39 -13.67 -0.45
N ARG A 53 14.21 -12.54 0.25
CA ARG A 53 13.09 -11.63 0.01
C ARG A 53 13.19 -10.94 -1.35
N THR A 54 14.40 -10.56 -1.76
CA THR A 54 14.66 -9.98 -3.09
C THR A 54 14.31 -10.99 -4.17
N ALA A 55 14.84 -12.20 -4.09
CA ALA A 55 14.55 -13.26 -5.06
C ALA A 55 13.04 -13.58 -5.15
N GLU A 56 12.35 -13.66 -4.01
CA GLU A 56 10.90 -13.86 -3.97
C GLU A 56 10.15 -12.73 -4.69
N LEU A 57 10.55 -11.48 -4.49
CA LEU A 57 9.90 -10.33 -5.12
C LEU A 57 10.21 -10.23 -6.62
N GLU A 58 11.41 -10.59 -7.02
CA GLU A 58 11.84 -10.59 -8.43
C GLU A 58 11.21 -11.71 -9.25
N SER A 59 10.88 -12.84 -8.62
CA SER A 59 10.18 -13.95 -9.28
C SER A 59 8.70 -13.67 -9.55
N ARG A 60 8.13 -12.59 -8.97
CA ARG A 60 6.72 -12.23 -9.17
C ARG A 60 6.49 -11.58 -10.53
N PRO A 61 5.30 -11.82 -11.16
CA PRO A 61 4.91 -11.10 -12.36
C PRO A 61 4.95 -9.59 -12.12
N ALA A 62 5.60 -8.86 -13.03
CA ALA A 62 5.67 -7.41 -12.96
C ALA A 62 4.41 -6.79 -13.54
N LEU A 63 3.91 -5.74 -12.89
CA LEU A 63 2.87 -4.89 -13.49
C LEU A 63 3.45 -3.92 -14.52
N GLY A 64 4.77 -3.67 -14.50
CA GLY A 64 5.39 -2.72 -15.42
C GLY A 64 5.07 -1.25 -15.07
N LEU A 65 4.85 -0.96 -13.81
CA LEU A 65 4.43 0.37 -13.34
C LEU A 65 5.48 1.47 -13.61
N ASP A 66 6.73 1.08 -13.79
CA ASP A 66 7.86 1.99 -14.06
C ASP A 66 8.10 2.21 -15.58
N ALA A 67 7.20 1.74 -16.45
CA ALA A 67 7.34 1.93 -17.90
C ALA A 67 7.37 3.43 -18.24
N PRO A 68 8.41 3.90 -18.97
CA PRO A 68 8.51 5.31 -19.38
C PRO A 68 7.27 5.75 -20.16
N GLY A 69 6.82 6.97 -19.91
CA GLY A 69 5.65 7.53 -20.63
C GLY A 69 4.32 6.89 -20.28
N THR A 70 4.24 6.11 -19.20
CA THR A 70 2.99 5.44 -18.78
C THR A 70 2.62 5.80 -17.35
N ALA A 71 1.34 6.02 -17.11
CA ALA A 71 0.73 6.03 -15.79
C ALA A 71 -0.28 4.86 -15.71
N TRP A 72 -0.78 4.56 -14.51
CA TRP A 72 -1.70 3.43 -14.30
C TRP A 72 -2.89 3.88 -13.49
N LEU A 73 -4.10 3.53 -13.95
CA LEU A 73 -5.35 3.71 -13.21
C LEU A 73 -6.22 2.45 -13.35
N ASP A 74 -6.82 2.04 -12.25
CA ASP A 74 -7.75 0.89 -12.21
C ASP A 74 -7.14 -0.39 -12.84
N GLY A 75 -5.81 -0.56 -12.70
CA GLY A 75 -5.09 -1.69 -13.29
C GLY A 75 -4.82 -1.57 -14.79
N GLN A 76 -5.06 -0.41 -15.40
CA GLN A 76 -4.87 -0.17 -16.83
C GLN A 76 -3.82 0.91 -17.07
N PRO A 77 -2.97 0.76 -18.10
CA PRO A 77 -2.06 1.81 -18.52
C PRO A 77 -2.84 2.98 -19.13
N VAL A 78 -2.43 4.19 -18.78
CA VAL A 78 -3.00 5.44 -19.29
C VAL A 78 -1.89 6.42 -19.66
N ALA A 79 -2.20 7.42 -20.49
CA ALA A 79 -1.25 8.50 -20.76
C ALA A 79 -0.89 9.22 -19.45
N PRO A 80 0.40 9.51 -19.20
CA PRO A 80 0.80 10.25 -18.03
C PRO A 80 0.26 11.67 -18.06
N PRO A 81 -0.07 12.24 -16.89
CA PRO A 81 -0.50 13.63 -16.82
C PRO A 81 0.66 14.58 -17.16
N ALA A 82 0.34 15.74 -17.66
CA ALA A 82 1.27 16.85 -17.67
C ALA A 82 1.49 17.35 -16.21
N GLY A 83 2.76 17.59 -15.83
CA GLY A 83 3.12 18.16 -14.53
C GLY A 83 3.24 17.13 -13.39
N ASP A 84 2.83 17.51 -12.20
CA ASP A 84 3.03 16.76 -10.95
C ASP A 84 2.19 15.47 -10.93
N ARG A 85 2.84 14.34 -11.16
CA ARG A 85 2.23 13.00 -11.16
C ARG A 85 1.68 12.60 -9.79
N GLU A 86 2.37 12.93 -8.71
CA GLU A 86 1.91 12.59 -7.36
C GLU A 86 0.62 13.33 -7.04
N ARG A 87 0.56 14.61 -7.34
CA ARG A 87 -0.65 15.42 -7.16
C ARG A 87 -1.80 14.90 -8.01
N TRP A 88 -1.54 14.48 -9.24
CA TRP A 88 -2.53 13.87 -10.11
C TRP A 88 -3.06 12.56 -9.53
N TYR A 89 -2.19 11.63 -9.09
CA TYR A 89 -2.61 10.38 -8.45
C TYR A 89 -3.44 10.62 -7.19
N ARG A 90 -3.06 11.58 -6.36
CA ARG A 90 -3.82 11.94 -5.15
C ARG A 90 -5.22 12.48 -5.47
N ARG A 91 -5.36 13.23 -6.56
CA ARG A 91 -6.67 13.69 -7.05
C ARG A 91 -7.50 12.51 -7.54
N GLN A 92 -6.95 11.65 -8.40
CA GLN A 92 -7.63 10.45 -8.89
C GLN A 92 -8.05 9.53 -7.73
N ALA A 93 -7.19 9.35 -6.72
CA ALA A 93 -7.50 8.58 -5.53
C ALA A 93 -8.65 9.18 -4.73
N ARG A 94 -8.68 10.50 -4.58
CA ARG A 94 -9.78 11.17 -3.87
C ARG A 94 -11.10 10.95 -4.59
N GLU A 95 -11.15 11.18 -5.87
CA GLU A 95 -12.37 11.04 -6.68
C GLU A 95 -12.88 9.59 -6.64
N ARG A 96 -12.05 8.63 -7.01
CA ARG A 96 -12.44 7.21 -7.15
C ARG A 96 -12.74 6.54 -5.82
N LEU A 97 -11.89 6.73 -4.80
CA LEU A 97 -12.10 6.10 -3.50
C LEU A 97 -13.25 6.73 -2.73
N THR A 98 -13.54 8.03 -2.92
CA THR A 98 -14.75 8.64 -2.35
C THR A 98 -16.00 8.04 -2.99
N ALA A 99 -16.06 7.97 -4.31
CA ALA A 99 -17.17 7.34 -5.02
C ALA A 99 -17.37 5.86 -4.62
N SER A 100 -16.27 5.13 -4.43
CA SER A 100 -16.32 3.75 -3.94
C SER A 100 -16.86 3.66 -2.51
N VAL A 101 -16.40 4.52 -1.60
CA VAL A 101 -16.90 4.57 -0.20
C VAL A 101 -18.40 4.87 -0.19
N GLU A 102 -18.85 5.88 -0.93
CA GLU A 102 -20.27 6.24 -1.01
C GLU A 102 -21.12 5.08 -1.54
N ARG A 103 -20.71 4.47 -2.64
CA ARG A 103 -21.39 3.31 -3.23
C ARG A 103 -21.46 2.12 -2.28
N GLU A 104 -20.31 1.73 -1.71
CA GLU A 104 -20.24 0.54 -0.88
C GLU A 104 -20.89 0.76 0.50
N SER A 105 -20.77 1.96 1.08
CA SER A 105 -21.44 2.28 2.34
C SER A 105 -22.97 2.26 2.20
N ALA A 106 -23.51 2.81 1.10
CA ALA A 106 -24.94 2.74 0.80
C ALA A 106 -25.41 1.30 0.59
N ARG A 107 -24.66 0.50 -0.18
CA ARG A 107 -24.97 -0.92 -0.42
C ARG A 107 -25.00 -1.76 0.85
N LEU A 108 -24.12 -1.44 1.81
CA LEU A 108 -23.94 -2.22 3.04
C LEU A 108 -24.69 -1.65 4.26
N GLY A 109 -25.32 -0.49 4.14
CA GLY A 109 -25.95 0.21 5.26
C GLY A 109 -24.92 0.64 6.32
N LEU A 110 -23.73 1.07 5.89
CA LEU A 110 -22.61 1.46 6.75
C LEU A 110 -22.29 2.95 6.59
N ASP A 111 -23.14 3.79 7.18
CA ASP A 111 -23.13 5.26 7.08
C ASP A 111 -22.34 5.98 8.19
N GLY A 112 -21.71 5.23 9.10
CA GLY A 112 -20.99 5.79 10.25
C GLY A 112 -19.65 6.46 9.94
N TRP A 113 -19.21 6.53 8.69
CA TRP A 113 -18.00 7.26 8.35
C TRP A 113 -18.25 8.78 8.27
N ARG A 114 -17.23 9.57 8.63
CA ARG A 114 -17.33 11.04 8.71
C ARG A 114 -16.35 11.76 7.79
N ARG A 115 -15.23 11.13 7.47
CA ARG A 115 -14.16 11.78 6.72
C ARG A 115 -13.33 10.77 5.95
N ILE A 116 -12.96 11.13 4.73
CA ILE A 116 -12.01 10.38 3.90
C ILE A 116 -10.69 11.17 3.84
N ARG A 117 -9.58 10.46 4.05
CA ARG A 117 -8.21 10.97 3.89
C ARG A 117 -7.47 10.16 2.84
N ILE A 118 -6.83 10.84 1.92
CA ILE A 118 -5.87 10.23 0.99
C ILE A 118 -4.47 10.57 1.46
N GLY A 119 -3.67 9.55 1.73
CA GLY A 119 -2.31 9.66 2.27
C GLY A 119 -1.30 8.84 1.48
N ASP A 120 -0.07 8.80 2.01
CA ASP A 120 1.04 8.00 1.50
C ASP A 120 1.59 7.03 2.57
N PRO A 121 0.78 6.11 3.10
CA PRO A 121 1.26 5.10 4.01
C PRO A 121 2.11 4.07 3.23
N ARG A 122 3.24 3.65 3.85
CA ARG A 122 4.19 2.69 3.27
C ARG A 122 3.99 1.25 3.78
N SER A 123 3.01 1.00 4.66
CA SER A 123 2.82 -0.31 5.31
C SER A 123 1.37 -0.79 5.38
N ARG A 124 0.43 -0.03 4.83
CA ARG A 124 -0.99 -0.38 4.83
C ARG A 124 -1.71 0.28 3.67
N TRP A 125 -2.83 -0.30 3.26
CA TRP A 125 -3.66 0.20 2.16
C TRP A 125 -4.74 1.15 2.64
N GLY A 126 -5.31 0.86 3.80
CA GLY A 126 -6.33 1.65 4.44
C GLY A 126 -6.22 1.66 5.96
N SER A 127 -7.07 2.41 6.61
CA SER A 127 -7.36 2.34 8.04
C SER A 127 -8.67 3.06 8.36
N CYS A 128 -9.42 2.52 9.32
CA CYS A 128 -10.59 3.15 9.91
C CYS A 128 -10.28 3.53 11.36
N SER A 129 -10.62 4.75 11.77
CA SER A 129 -10.52 5.17 13.17
C SER A 129 -11.87 4.99 13.88
N ALA A 130 -11.84 4.87 15.22
CA ALA A 130 -13.05 4.81 16.03
C ALA A 130 -13.98 6.03 15.87
N ARG A 131 -13.47 7.14 15.32
CA ARG A 131 -14.27 8.34 15.02
C ARG A 131 -14.82 8.35 13.58
N GLY A 132 -14.77 7.25 12.85
CA GLY A 132 -15.28 7.15 11.49
C GLY A 132 -14.40 7.87 10.43
N THR A 133 -13.11 8.09 10.70
CA THR A 133 -12.20 8.57 9.65
C THR A 133 -11.64 7.38 8.89
N LEU A 134 -11.95 7.31 7.59
CA LEU A 134 -11.38 6.35 6.65
C LEU A 134 -10.14 6.98 6.01
N SER A 135 -9.03 6.28 6.01
CA SER A 135 -7.79 6.76 5.38
C SER A 135 -7.29 5.73 4.39
N PHE A 136 -6.90 6.16 3.19
CA PHE A 136 -6.46 5.27 2.12
C PHE A 136 -5.13 5.72 1.53
N SER A 137 -4.36 4.76 1.05
CA SER A 137 -3.19 5.02 0.21
C SER A 137 -3.64 5.51 -1.17
N TRP A 138 -3.03 6.58 -1.67
CA TRP A 138 -3.28 7.04 -3.04
C TRP A 138 -2.92 5.96 -4.07
N ARG A 139 -2.01 5.03 -3.74
CA ARG A 139 -1.58 3.96 -4.65
C ARG A 139 -2.67 2.95 -4.98
N LEU A 140 -3.76 2.93 -4.22
CA LEU A 140 -4.89 2.03 -4.51
C LEU A 140 -5.52 2.28 -5.87
N VAL A 141 -5.43 3.50 -6.43
CA VAL A 141 -5.99 3.76 -7.76
C VAL A 141 -5.19 3.15 -8.90
N VAL A 142 -3.97 2.69 -8.62
CA VAL A 142 -3.13 1.95 -9.56
C VAL A 142 -3.57 0.49 -9.65
N ALA A 143 -4.09 -0.06 -8.55
CA ALA A 143 -4.65 -1.40 -8.52
C ALA A 143 -5.95 -1.49 -9.35
N PRO A 144 -6.34 -2.69 -9.82
CA PRO A 144 -7.67 -2.89 -10.39
C PRO A 144 -8.78 -2.39 -9.44
N ALA A 145 -9.84 -1.79 -10.01
CA ALA A 145 -10.92 -1.18 -9.21
C ALA A 145 -11.50 -2.14 -8.16
N TRP A 146 -11.71 -3.42 -8.53
CA TRP A 146 -12.21 -4.43 -7.60
C TRP A 146 -11.26 -4.70 -6.41
N VAL A 147 -9.95 -4.50 -6.55
CA VAL A 147 -8.99 -4.60 -5.44
C VAL A 147 -9.09 -3.38 -4.54
N ALA A 148 -9.25 -2.19 -5.11
CA ALA A 148 -9.47 -0.96 -4.34
C ALA A 148 -10.80 -1.03 -3.58
N ASP A 149 -11.87 -1.50 -4.21
CA ASP A 149 -13.19 -1.72 -3.59
C ASP A 149 -13.11 -2.70 -2.42
N TYR A 150 -12.34 -3.77 -2.53
CA TYR A 150 -12.08 -4.67 -1.41
C TYR A 150 -11.50 -3.93 -0.20
N VAL A 151 -10.50 -3.08 -0.40
CA VAL A 151 -9.91 -2.30 0.71
C VAL A 151 -10.93 -1.32 1.29
N VAL A 152 -11.74 -0.67 0.45
CA VAL A 152 -12.83 0.21 0.89
C VAL A 152 -13.82 -0.55 1.77
N VAL A 153 -14.31 -1.72 1.32
CA VAL A 153 -15.24 -2.55 2.10
C VAL A 153 -14.60 -3.05 3.40
N HIS A 154 -13.32 -3.40 3.38
CA HIS A 154 -12.56 -3.78 4.58
C HIS A 154 -12.59 -2.67 5.64
N GLU A 155 -12.29 -1.42 5.23
CA GLU A 155 -12.30 -0.27 6.14
C GLU A 155 -13.72 0.11 6.60
N LEU A 156 -14.72 -0.07 5.76
CA LEU A 156 -16.12 0.11 6.14
C LEU A 156 -16.57 -0.92 7.19
N CYS A 157 -16.15 -2.18 7.08
CA CYS A 157 -16.43 -3.20 8.09
C CYS A 157 -15.88 -2.84 9.47
N HIS A 158 -14.79 -2.07 9.54
CA HIS A 158 -14.25 -1.56 10.79
C HIS A 158 -15.17 -0.56 11.50
N LEU A 159 -16.14 0.04 10.83
CA LEU A 159 -17.17 0.87 11.50
C LEU A 159 -18.04 0.04 12.47
N ARG A 160 -18.14 -1.27 12.27
CA ARG A 160 -18.88 -2.21 13.16
C ARG A 160 -17.95 -3.05 14.04
N HIS A 161 -16.79 -3.45 13.49
CA HIS A 161 -15.85 -4.34 14.16
C HIS A 161 -14.44 -3.78 14.06
N MET A 162 -13.99 -3.07 15.11
CA MET A 162 -12.68 -2.38 15.12
C MET A 162 -11.48 -3.34 15.11
N ASN A 163 -11.68 -4.61 15.39
CA ASN A 163 -10.65 -5.66 15.35
C ASN A 163 -11.00 -6.71 14.29
N HIS A 164 -10.01 -7.50 13.88
CA HIS A 164 -10.18 -8.60 12.92
C HIS A 164 -10.71 -9.89 13.60
N SER A 165 -11.78 -9.77 14.39
CA SER A 165 -12.45 -10.89 15.05
C SER A 165 -13.13 -11.83 14.05
N PRO A 166 -13.59 -13.02 14.46
CA PRO A 166 -14.40 -13.89 13.62
C PRO A 166 -15.63 -13.19 13.02
N SER A 167 -16.28 -12.29 13.80
CA SER A 167 -17.43 -11.50 13.32
C SER A 167 -17.04 -10.50 12.22
N PHE A 168 -15.87 -9.85 12.34
CA PHE A 168 -15.33 -9.01 11.28
C PHE A 168 -15.16 -9.81 9.98
N TRP A 169 -14.50 -10.98 10.07
CA TRP A 169 -14.25 -11.81 8.89
C TRP A 169 -15.53 -12.38 8.28
N ALA A 170 -16.52 -12.74 9.12
CA ALA A 170 -17.83 -13.17 8.65
C ALA A 170 -18.53 -12.06 7.85
N MET A 171 -18.54 -10.84 8.41
CA MET A 171 -19.11 -9.66 7.74
C MET A 171 -18.38 -9.34 6.44
N LEU A 172 -17.05 -9.31 6.44
CA LEU A 172 -16.26 -9.01 5.25
C LEU A 172 -16.49 -10.03 4.14
N ARG A 173 -16.54 -11.32 4.44
CA ARG A 173 -16.82 -12.38 3.46
C ARG A 173 -18.20 -12.23 2.81
N ALA A 174 -19.20 -11.90 3.63
CA ALA A 174 -20.56 -11.65 3.13
C ALA A 174 -20.62 -10.39 2.28
N ALA A 175 -19.96 -9.31 2.70
CA ALA A 175 -19.94 -8.01 2.03
C ALA A 175 -19.12 -8.03 0.73
N TYR A 176 -18.05 -8.82 0.68
CA TYR A 176 -17.12 -8.90 -0.45
C TYR A 176 -16.67 -10.34 -0.73
N PRO A 177 -17.43 -11.15 -1.47
CA PRO A 177 -17.12 -12.57 -1.74
C PRO A 177 -15.73 -12.80 -2.36
N ARG A 178 -15.25 -11.88 -3.20
CA ARG A 178 -13.92 -11.93 -3.82
C ARG A 178 -12.76 -11.49 -2.91
N HIS A 179 -12.98 -11.39 -1.60
CA HIS A 179 -11.96 -10.90 -0.64
C HIS A 179 -10.65 -11.70 -0.71
N ALA A 180 -10.72 -13.03 -0.89
CA ALA A 180 -9.53 -13.88 -0.95
C ALA A 180 -8.68 -13.60 -2.21
N GLU A 181 -9.33 -13.36 -3.35
CA GLU A 181 -8.67 -12.99 -4.60
C GLU A 181 -7.98 -11.62 -4.46
N ALA A 182 -8.68 -10.63 -3.88
CA ALA A 182 -8.14 -9.29 -3.66
C ALA A 182 -6.93 -9.32 -2.71
N GLN A 183 -7.01 -10.10 -1.63
CA GLN A 183 -5.86 -10.31 -0.73
C GLN A 183 -4.69 -10.97 -1.45
N ALA A 184 -4.95 -11.98 -2.28
CA ALA A 184 -3.91 -12.65 -3.05
C ALA A 184 -3.25 -11.67 -4.02
N TRP A 185 -4.04 -10.87 -4.73
CA TRP A 185 -3.55 -9.84 -5.63
C TRP A 185 -2.66 -8.82 -4.90
N LEU A 186 -3.12 -8.29 -3.76
CA LEU A 186 -2.34 -7.34 -2.95
C LEU A 186 -1.06 -7.97 -2.36
N ARG A 187 -1.06 -9.24 -2.01
CA ARG A 187 0.18 -9.94 -1.59
C ARG A 187 1.18 -10.04 -2.73
N THR A 188 0.73 -10.28 -3.94
CA THR A 188 1.59 -10.46 -5.12
C THR A 188 2.11 -9.12 -5.62
N HIS A 189 1.23 -8.15 -5.85
CA HIS A 189 1.55 -6.90 -6.54
C HIS A 189 1.72 -5.70 -5.61
N GLY A 190 1.24 -5.80 -4.36
CA GLY A 190 1.32 -4.73 -3.39
C GLY A 190 2.72 -4.16 -3.16
N PRO A 191 3.79 -4.99 -3.07
CA PRO A 191 5.15 -4.48 -2.95
C PRO A 191 5.57 -3.57 -4.09
N GLU A 192 5.16 -3.86 -5.33
CA GLU A 192 5.45 -3.01 -6.50
C GLU A 192 4.68 -1.68 -6.43
N LEU A 193 3.39 -1.73 -6.06
CA LEU A 193 2.59 -0.52 -5.84
C LEU A 193 3.19 0.36 -4.73
N LEU A 194 3.58 -0.23 -3.59
CA LEU A 194 4.17 0.53 -2.48
C LEU A 194 5.53 1.13 -2.84
N ALA A 195 6.25 0.52 -3.78
CA ALA A 195 7.50 1.05 -4.32
C ALA A 195 7.29 2.17 -5.35
N LEU A 196 6.09 2.31 -5.93
CA LEU A 196 5.80 3.35 -6.91
C LEU A 196 6.09 4.74 -6.33
N ASN A 197 6.95 5.47 -7.03
CA ASN A 197 7.32 6.83 -6.71
C ASN A 197 7.12 7.67 -7.98
N PRO A 198 5.97 8.32 -8.14
CA PRO A 198 5.56 9.02 -9.36
C PRO A 198 6.36 10.29 -9.61
#